data_fc06f7b17b63c4d1e232f6bfb5785a90
#
_entry.id   fc06f7b17b63c4d1e232f6bfb5785a90
#
_cell.length_a   1.000
_cell.length_b   1.000
_cell.length_c   1.000
_cell.angle_alpha   90.00
_cell.angle_beta   90.00
_cell.angle_gamma   90.00
#
_symmetry.space_group_name_H-M   'P 1'
#
loop_
_entity.id
_entity.type
_entity.pdbx_description
1 polymer ?
#
loop_
_entity_poly.entity_id
_entity_poly.type
_entity_poly.pdbx_seq_one_letter_code
_entity_poly.pdbx_strand_id
1 'polypeptide(L)'
;MENGNEVLLKENKDRFVILPINYPRVWEMYKKHEASFWTAEEIDLGGDLQDWAKLNEGERHFISHVLAFFAASDGIVNENLAVNFMSEVQLPEARCFYGFQIMMENIHSETYALLIDTYIKDPQEKHRLFHAIDTVPAVQKKAQWALRWIQNGSFAERLVAFAAVEGIFFSGSFCSIFWMKKRGLMPGLTFSNELISRDEGLHCEFACLLYSMLENKLSQEEVHAIIGDAVTIEKEFITEALPVDLIGMNARLMQQYIEFVADRWLDQLGYTKLFNATNPFDFMEMISLQGKTNFFEKRVGDYQKSGVMSGKEAQTFSLEEDF
;
A
#
# COMPACT_ATOMS: atom_id res chain seq x y z
N MET A 1 -23.98 -12.83 18.10
CA MET A 1 -24.85 -11.68 18.45
C MET A 1 -24.06 -10.60 19.19
N GLU A 2 -22.82 -10.32 18.75
CA GLU A 2 -21.91 -9.33 19.38
C GLU A 2 -21.97 -7.93 18.73
N ASN A 3 -22.63 -7.79 17.59
CA ASN A 3 -22.62 -6.54 16.80
C ASN A 3 -23.64 -5.47 17.25
N GLY A 4 -24.41 -5.69 18.30
CA GLY A 4 -25.55 -4.83 18.63
C GLY A 4 -25.22 -3.42 19.13
N ASN A 5 -23.98 -3.17 19.57
CA ASN A 5 -23.54 -1.88 20.13
C ASN A 5 -22.41 -1.21 19.35
N GLU A 6 -21.75 -1.91 18.41
CA GLU A 6 -20.65 -1.33 17.65
C GLU A 6 -21.14 -0.23 16.71
N VAL A 7 -20.66 0.99 16.92
CA VAL A 7 -21.09 2.17 16.14
C VAL A 7 -20.85 2.00 14.64
N LEU A 8 -19.78 1.29 14.25
CA LEU A 8 -19.45 1.04 12.85
C LEU A 8 -20.40 0.08 12.16
N LEU A 9 -20.95 -0.90 12.90
CA LEU A 9 -21.71 -2.05 12.39
C LEU A 9 -23.21 -1.96 12.68
N LYS A 10 -23.61 -1.06 13.57
CA LYS A 10 -25.00 -0.87 13.93
C LYS A 10 -25.80 -0.36 12.73
N GLU A 11 -26.94 -0.98 12.46
CA GLU A 11 -27.84 -0.52 11.40
C GLU A 11 -28.09 0.98 11.50
N ASN A 12 -27.78 1.69 10.43
CA ASN A 12 -27.97 3.12 10.29
C ASN A 12 -28.93 3.38 9.12
N LYS A 13 -30.12 3.93 9.43
CA LYS A 13 -31.12 4.27 8.42
C LYS A 13 -30.70 5.42 7.52
N ASP A 14 -29.80 6.28 8.03
CA ASP A 14 -29.27 7.44 7.32
C ASP A 14 -28.03 7.11 6.47
N ARG A 15 -27.58 5.83 6.45
CA ARG A 15 -26.37 5.40 5.70
C ARG A 15 -26.39 5.67 4.20
N PHE A 16 -27.53 6.03 3.65
CA PHE A 16 -27.68 6.38 2.22
C PHE A 16 -27.55 7.88 1.96
N VAL A 17 -27.38 8.69 3.00
CA VAL A 17 -27.31 10.16 2.91
C VAL A 17 -26.02 10.63 3.57
N ILE A 18 -25.26 11.45 2.87
CA ILE A 18 -23.93 11.88 3.35
C ILE A 18 -24.01 13.05 4.35
N LEU A 19 -25.02 13.87 4.27
CA LEU A 19 -25.17 15.03 5.17
C LEU A 19 -26.33 14.82 6.17
N PRO A 20 -26.16 15.26 7.43
CA PRO A 20 -24.97 15.95 7.97
C PRO A 20 -23.80 14.99 8.23
N ILE A 21 -22.57 15.51 8.19
CA ILE A 21 -21.38 14.74 8.57
C ILE A 21 -21.39 14.53 10.08
N ASN A 22 -21.51 13.28 10.49
CA ASN A 22 -21.57 12.90 11.90
C ASN A 22 -20.20 12.46 12.47
N TYR A 23 -19.29 12.03 11.59
CA TYR A 23 -17.94 11.57 11.95
C TYR A 23 -16.87 12.38 11.21
N PRO A 24 -16.58 13.63 11.65
CA PRO A 24 -15.68 14.55 10.94
C PRO A 24 -14.29 13.96 10.68
N ARG A 25 -13.69 13.24 11.64
CA ARG A 25 -12.36 12.63 11.46
C ARG A 25 -12.36 11.55 10.37
N VAL A 26 -13.42 10.76 10.26
CA VAL A 26 -13.57 9.76 9.20
C VAL A 26 -13.73 10.46 7.84
N TRP A 27 -14.53 11.53 7.80
CA TRP A 27 -14.72 12.35 6.60
C TRP A 27 -13.44 13.04 6.16
N GLU A 28 -12.66 13.61 7.08
CA GLU A 28 -11.36 14.22 6.80
C GLU A 28 -10.39 13.23 6.17
N MET A 29 -10.36 11.98 6.64
CA MET A 29 -9.54 10.93 6.05
C MET A 29 -9.95 10.62 4.60
N TYR A 30 -11.26 10.54 4.33
CA TYR A 30 -11.77 10.39 2.96
C TYR A 30 -11.33 11.56 2.09
N LYS A 31 -11.50 12.80 2.54
CA LYS A 31 -11.11 14.00 1.77
C LYS A 31 -9.60 14.09 1.56
N LYS A 32 -8.80 13.64 2.51
CA LYS A 32 -7.34 13.54 2.37
C LYS A 32 -6.97 12.53 1.30
N HIS A 33 -7.65 11.38 1.27
CA HIS A 33 -7.43 10.34 0.27
C HIS A 33 -7.87 10.79 -1.13
N GLU A 34 -9.06 11.37 -1.25
CA GLU A 34 -9.56 11.95 -2.50
C GLU A 34 -8.58 13.01 -3.08
N ALA A 35 -8.01 13.86 -2.23
CA ALA A 35 -7.03 14.87 -2.65
C ALA A 35 -5.70 14.24 -3.11
N SER A 36 -5.41 12.98 -2.78
CA SER A 36 -4.21 12.26 -3.21
C SER A 36 -4.38 11.47 -4.52
N PHE A 37 -5.50 11.59 -5.21
CA PHE A 37 -5.82 10.86 -6.44
C PHE A 37 -4.75 11.03 -7.53
N TRP A 38 -4.44 9.92 -8.19
CA TRP A 38 -3.55 9.83 -9.34
C TRP A 38 -3.96 8.66 -10.24
N THR A 39 -3.41 8.59 -11.45
CA THR A 39 -3.66 7.48 -12.39
C THR A 39 -2.36 6.85 -12.87
N ALA A 40 -2.42 5.61 -13.37
CA ALA A 40 -1.25 4.88 -13.83
C ALA A 40 -0.52 5.58 -15.00
N GLU A 41 -1.24 6.34 -15.83
CA GLU A 41 -0.68 7.11 -16.95
C GLU A 41 0.20 8.28 -16.50
N GLU A 42 0.15 8.67 -15.24
CA GLU A 42 1.01 9.72 -14.70
C GLU A 42 2.45 9.25 -14.48
N ILE A 43 2.70 7.94 -14.56
CA ILE A 43 4.02 7.33 -14.33
C ILE A 43 4.75 7.14 -15.65
N ASP A 44 5.88 7.85 -15.80
CA ASP A 44 6.76 7.67 -16.96
C ASP A 44 7.77 6.53 -16.71
N LEU A 45 7.63 5.46 -17.47
CA LEU A 45 8.52 4.29 -17.43
C LEU A 45 9.66 4.34 -18.44
N GLY A 46 9.74 5.39 -19.26
CA GLY A 46 10.72 5.50 -20.36
C GLY A 46 12.17 5.44 -19.88
N GLY A 47 12.46 6.07 -18.74
CA GLY A 47 13.81 6.05 -18.15
C GLY A 47 14.20 4.69 -17.55
N ASP A 48 13.25 3.91 -17.12
CA ASP A 48 13.49 2.65 -16.41
C ASP A 48 14.09 1.56 -17.27
N LEU A 49 13.76 1.52 -18.57
CA LEU A 49 14.29 0.48 -19.49
C LEU A 49 15.81 0.53 -19.62
N GLN A 50 16.40 1.73 -19.59
CA GLN A 50 17.85 1.89 -19.64
C GLN A 50 18.51 1.39 -18.35
N ASP A 51 17.89 1.63 -17.21
CA ASP A 51 18.39 1.17 -15.91
C ASP A 51 18.17 -0.33 -15.76
N TRP A 52 17.00 -0.85 -16.16
CA TRP A 52 16.69 -2.28 -16.17
C TRP A 52 17.75 -3.09 -16.94
N ALA A 53 18.21 -2.58 -18.09
CA ALA A 53 19.23 -3.24 -18.88
C ALA A 53 20.60 -3.31 -18.18
N LYS A 54 20.89 -2.36 -17.25
CA LYS A 54 22.14 -2.31 -16.48
C LYS A 54 22.10 -3.14 -15.19
N LEU A 55 20.91 -3.45 -14.68
CA LEU A 55 20.74 -4.26 -13.47
C LEU A 55 21.34 -5.65 -13.68
N ASN A 56 21.94 -6.20 -12.62
CA ASN A 56 22.38 -7.59 -12.62
C ASN A 56 21.19 -8.55 -12.52
N GLU A 57 21.44 -9.83 -12.69
CA GLU A 57 20.39 -10.87 -12.67
C GLU A 57 19.67 -10.95 -11.32
N GLY A 58 20.41 -10.83 -10.21
CA GLY A 58 19.84 -10.83 -8.86
C GLY A 58 18.90 -9.64 -8.61
N GLU A 59 19.29 -8.45 -9.05
CA GLU A 59 18.46 -7.24 -8.94
C GLU A 59 17.18 -7.35 -9.76
N ARG A 60 17.26 -7.84 -11.00
CA ARG A 60 16.09 -8.08 -11.84
C ARG A 60 15.17 -9.13 -11.23
N HIS A 61 15.73 -10.24 -10.73
CA HIS A 61 14.98 -11.28 -10.04
C HIS A 61 14.23 -10.71 -8.83
N PHE A 62 14.92 -9.93 -7.99
CA PHE A 62 14.34 -9.32 -6.78
C PHE A 62 13.16 -8.41 -7.15
N ILE A 63 13.36 -7.44 -8.04
CA ILE A 63 12.33 -6.48 -8.43
C ILE A 63 11.13 -7.19 -9.05
N SER A 64 11.35 -8.15 -9.95
CA SER A 64 10.26 -8.91 -10.59
C SER A 64 9.37 -9.62 -9.58
N HIS A 65 9.95 -10.21 -8.52
CA HIS A 65 9.20 -10.93 -7.51
C HIS A 65 8.50 -10.01 -6.51
N VAL A 66 9.09 -8.85 -6.20
CA VAL A 66 8.42 -7.81 -5.42
C VAL A 66 7.18 -7.30 -6.16
N LEU A 67 7.29 -7.01 -7.45
CA LEU A 67 6.15 -6.58 -8.27
C LEU A 67 5.08 -7.67 -8.38
N ALA A 68 5.48 -8.93 -8.52
CA ALA A 68 4.55 -10.06 -8.53
C ALA A 68 3.81 -10.21 -7.20
N PHE A 69 4.48 -9.99 -6.08
CA PHE A 69 3.86 -9.97 -4.76
C PHE A 69 2.84 -8.85 -4.64
N PHE A 70 3.16 -7.63 -5.03
CA PHE A 70 2.24 -6.50 -5.00
C PHE A 70 1.00 -6.76 -5.87
N ALA A 71 1.19 -7.14 -7.13
CA ALA A 71 0.08 -7.43 -8.04
C ALA A 71 -0.87 -8.53 -7.51
N ALA A 72 -0.33 -9.53 -6.81
CA ALA A 72 -1.12 -10.59 -6.20
C ALA A 72 -1.87 -10.12 -4.95
N SER A 73 -1.25 -9.25 -4.15
CA SER A 73 -1.78 -8.79 -2.85
C SER A 73 -2.96 -7.83 -3.02
N ASP A 74 -2.90 -6.90 -3.97
CA ASP A 74 -3.98 -5.94 -4.22
C ASP A 74 -5.29 -6.63 -4.60
N GLY A 75 -5.24 -7.72 -5.34
CA GLY A 75 -6.43 -8.52 -5.65
C GLY A 75 -7.11 -9.08 -4.39
N ILE A 76 -6.33 -9.57 -3.41
CA ILE A 76 -6.84 -10.10 -2.14
C ILE A 76 -7.38 -8.97 -1.26
N VAL A 77 -6.66 -7.84 -1.20
CA VAL A 77 -7.08 -6.65 -0.46
C VAL A 77 -8.41 -6.13 -1.00
N ASN A 78 -8.54 -5.98 -2.32
CA ASN A 78 -9.78 -5.53 -2.97
C ASN A 78 -10.97 -6.45 -2.68
N GLU A 79 -10.78 -7.77 -2.71
CA GLU A 79 -11.86 -8.72 -2.40
C GLU A 79 -12.34 -8.53 -0.95
N ASN A 80 -11.43 -8.37 0.00
CA ASN A 80 -11.80 -8.11 1.40
C ASN A 80 -12.53 -6.77 1.57
N LEU A 81 -12.05 -5.71 0.94
CA LEU A 81 -12.66 -4.38 1.00
C LEU A 81 -14.08 -4.38 0.41
N ALA A 82 -14.24 -4.95 -0.78
CA ALA A 82 -15.52 -4.97 -1.47
C ALA A 82 -16.54 -5.89 -0.79
N VAL A 83 -16.13 -7.09 -0.40
CA VAL A 83 -17.05 -8.12 0.15
C VAL A 83 -17.36 -7.88 1.61
N ASN A 84 -16.37 -7.55 2.43
CA ASN A 84 -16.53 -7.48 3.88
C ASN A 84 -16.72 -6.04 4.38
N PHE A 85 -15.66 -5.22 4.39
CA PHE A 85 -15.72 -3.92 5.06
C PHE A 85 -16.77 -2.98 4.46
N MET A 86 -16.84 -2.87 3.13
CA MET A 86 -17.81 -2.02 2.46
C MET A 86 -19.25 -2.45 2.73
N SER A 87 -19.51 -3.76 2.90
CA SER A 87 -20.85 -4.29 3.18
C SER A 87 -21.24 -4.19 4.65
N GLU A 88 -20.30 -4.35 5.57
CA GLU A 88 -20.55 -4.40 7.01
C GLU A 88 -20.64 -3.02 7.67
N VAL A 89 -19.76 -2.08 7.24
CA VAL A 89 -19.72 -0.74 7.83
C VAL A 89 -20.93 0.09 7.44
N GLN A 90 -21.60 0.67 8.46
CA GLN A 90 -22.86 1.40 8.29
C GLN A 90 -22.71 2.92 8.29
N LEU A 91 -21.51 3.45 8.47
CA LEU A 91 -21.25 4.89 8.45
C LEU A 91 -21.03 5.38 7.01
N PRO A 92 -21.81 6.36 6.52
CA PRO A 92 -21.66 6.91 5.18
C PRO A 92 -20.24 7.42 4.89
N GLU A 93 -19.65 8.12 5.86
CA GLU A 93 -18.29 8.67 5.76
C GLU A 93 -17.25 7.58 5.55
N ALA A 94 -17.34 6.47 6.27
CA ALA A 94 -16.43 5.33 6.15
C ALA A 94 -16.65 4.59 4.82
N ARG A 95 -17.89 4.47 4.36
CA ARG A 95 -18.21 3.87 3.06
C ARG A 95 -17.65 4.69 1.90
N CYS A 96 -17.65 6.02 2.01
CA CYS A 96 -16.99 6.88 1.03
C CYS A 96 -15.49 6.61 0.96
N PHE A 97 -14.82 6.46 2.10
CA PHE A 97 -13.40 6.12 2.15
C PHE A 97 -13.13 4.76 1.49
N TYR A 98 -13.86 3.72 1.88
CA TYR A 98 -13.67 2.38 1.31
C TYR A 98 -13.95 2.32 -0.18
N GLY A 99 -14.98 3.03 -0.67
CA GLY A 99 -15.25 3.11 -2.12
C GLY A 99 -14.10 3.74 -2.88
N PHE A 100 -13.48 4.80 -2.32
CA PHE A 100 -12.31 5.43 -2.92
C PHE A 100 -11.06 4.54 -2.80
N GLN A 101 -10.86 3.87 -1.67
CA GLN A 101 -9.77 2.92 -1.49
C GLN A 101 -9.82 1.80 -2.53
N ILE A 102 -10.98 1.17 -2.74
CA ILE A 102 -11.18 0.15 -3.78
C ILE A 102 -10.76 0.68 -5.17
N MET A 103 -11.11 1.93 -5.48
CA MET A 103 -10.71 2.55 -6.74
C MET A 103 -9.19 2.71 -6.83
N MET A 104 -8.52 3.14 -5.75
CA MET A 104 -7.07 3.30 -5.73
C MET A 104 -6.34 1.96 -5.82
N GLU A 105 -6.84 0.91 -5.19
CA GLU A 105 -6.29 -0.45 -5.33
C GLU A 105 -6.34 -0.96 -6.78
N ASN A 106 -7.38 -0.59 -7.53
CA ASN A 106 -7.43 -0.91 -8.96
C ASN A 106 -6.33 -0.18 -9.74
N ILE A 107 -6.03 1.08 -9.38
CA ILE A 107 -4.93 1.86 -10.00
C ILE A 107 -3.56 1.30 -9.59
N HIS A 108 -3.39 0.87 -8.34
CA HIS A 108 -2.18 0.17 -7.89
C HIS A 108 -1.96 -1.11 -8.69
N SER A 109 -2.98 -1.95 -8.79
CA SER A 109 -2.95 -3.21 -9.52
C SER A 109 -2.63 -3.01 -11.02
N GLU A 110 -3.25 -2.02 -11.67
CA GLU A 110 -2.92 -1.61 -13.03
C GLU A 110 -1.46 -1.18 -13.15
N THR A 111 -0.97 -0.37 -12.22
CA THR A 111 0.42 0.11 -12.21
C THR A 111 1.41 -1.04 -12.10
N TYR A 112 1.19 -1.99 -11.19
CA TYR A 112 2.05 -3.18 -11.06
C TYR A 112 2.01 -4.06 -12.31
N ALA A 113 0.85 -4.21 -12.93
CA ALA A 113 0.73 -4.93 -14.20
C ALA A 113 1.53 -4.26 -15.31
N LEU A 114 1.46 -2.93 -15.43
CA LEU A 114 2.24 -2.15 -16.40
C LEU A 114 3.74 -2.23 -16.14
N LEU A 115 4.19 -2.20 -14.90
CA LEU A 115 5.60 -2.37 -14.52
C LEU A 115 6.12 -3.76 -14.93
N ILE A 116 5.39 -4.82 -14.62
CA ILE A 116 5.72 -6.19 -15.02
C ILE A 116 5.77 -6.30 -16.55
N ASP A 117 4.75 -5.79 -17.24
CA ASP A 117 4.69 -5.82 -18.71
C ASP A 117 5.83 -5.06 -19.37
N THR A 118 6.24 -3.95 -18.75
CA THR A 118 7.34 -3.11 -19.26
C THR A 118 8.69 -3.79 -19.10
N TYR A 119 8.96 -4.40 -17.95
CA TYR A 119 10.29 -4.95 -17.66
C TYR A 119 10.46 -6.39 -18.14
N ILE A 120 9.45 -7.22 -18.04
CA ILE A 120 9.50 -8.66 -18.35
C ILE A 120 9.04 -8.89 -19.78
N LYS A 121 9.95 -9.31 -20.65
CA LYS A 121 9.66 -9.54 -22.08
C LYS A 121 9.36 -11.01 -22.39
N ASP A 122 9.85 -11.96 -21.57
CA ASP A 122 9.56 -13.37 -21.72
C ASP A 122 8.09 -13.66 -21.35
N PRO A 123 7.27 -14.21 -22.26
CA PRO A 123 5.85 -14.45 -22.00
C PRO A 123 5.60 -15.51 -20.91
N GLN A 124 6.48 -16.51 -20.78
CA GLN A 124 6.33 -17.56 -19.76
C GLN A 124 6.62 -17.02 -18.37
N GLU A 125 7.70 -16.25 -18.24
CA GLU A 125 8.04 -15.60 -16.98
C GLU A 125 6.97 -14.57 -16.59
N LYS A 126 6.48 -13.77 -17.52
CA LYS A 126 5.37 -12.82 -17.30
C LYS A 126 4.12 -13.54 -16.79
N HIS A 127 3.73 -14.65 -17.43
CA HIS A 127 2.61 -15.47 -16.98
C HIS A 127 2.84 -16.00 -15.56
N ARG A 128 4.03 -16.48 -15.25
CA ARG A 128 4.39 -16.99 -13.92
C ARG A 128 4.25 -15.92 -12.85
N LEU A 129 4.72 -14.70 -13.12
CA LEU A 129 4.65 -13.57 -12.19
C LEU A 129 3.22 -13.08 -11.95
N PHE A 130 2.39 -13.02 -12.99
CA PHE A 130 0.95 -12.67 -12.84
C PHE A 130 0.15 -13.73 -12.07
N HIS A 131 0.68 -14.95 -11.95
CA HIS A 131 0.06 -16.03 -11.17
C HIS A 131 0.87 -16.35 -9.92
N ALA A 132 1.50 -15.34 -9.31
CA ALA A 132 2.44 -15.50 -8.20
C ALA A 132 1.84 -16.18 -6.96
N ILE A 133 0.55 -16.02 -6.70
CA ILE A 133 -0.15 -16.72 -5.61
C ILE A 133 0.00 -18.26 -5.74
N ASP A 134 -0.03 -18.78 -6.97
CA ASP A 134 0.05 -20.21 -7.23
C ASP A 134 1.47 -20.67 -7.57
N THR A 135 2.31 -19.80 -8.09
CA THR A 135 3.63 -20.13 -8.66
C THR A 135 4.82 -19.77 -7.79
N VAL A 136 4.62 -18.86 -6.80
CA VAL A 136 5.68 -18.37 -5.91
C VAL A 136 5.34 -18.69 -4.45
N PRO A 137 5.96 -19.70 -3.83
CA PRO A 137 5.58 -20.19 -2.50
C PRO A 137 5.60 -19.13 -1.40
N ALA A 138 6.52 -18.17 -1.47
CA ALA A 138 6.62 -17.08 -0.50
C ALA A 138 5.45 -16.09 -0.61
N VAL A 139 4.98 -15.81 -1.83
CA VAL A 139 3.78 -15.00 -2.09
C VAL A 139 2.54 -15.75 -1.59
N GLN A 140 2.46 -17.06 -1.90
CA GLN A 140 1.36 -17.92 -1.44
C GLN A 140 1.23 -17.92 0.09
N LYS A 141 2.34 -17.94 0.83
CA LYS A 141 2.33 -17.93 2.31
C LYS A 141 1.68 -16.66 2.86
N LYS A 142 2.05 -15.49 2.32
CA LYS A 142 1.42 -14.20 2.70
C LYS A 142 -0.06 -14.17 2.33
N ALA A 143 -0.40 -14.60 1.12
CA ALA A 143 -1.78 -14.67 0.65
C ALA A 143 -2.65 -15.58 1.53
N GLN A 144 -2.19 -16.76 1.89
CA GLN A 144 -2.90 -17.69 2.76
C GLN A 144 -3.11 -17.10 4.17
N TRP A 145 -2.12 -16.36 4.68
CA TRP A 145 -2.25 -15.67 5.96
C TRP A 145 -3.39 -14.63 5.90
N ALA A 146 -3.41 -13.78 4.88
CA ALA A 146 -4.45 -12.76 4.69
C ALA A 146 -5.84 -13.40 4.54
N LEU A 147 -5.99 -14.40 3.66
CA LEU A 147 -7.25 -15.10 3.42
C LEU A 147 -7.79 -15.81 4.67
N ARG A 148 -6.93 -16.34 5.53
CA ARG A 148 -7.35 -16.95 6.81
C ARG A 148 -8.10 -15.95 7.69
N TRP A 149 -7.62 -14.71 7.81
CA TRP A 149 -8.27 -13.66 8.60
C TRP A 149 -9.54 -13.15 7.92
N ILE A 150 -9.51 -12.94 6.60
CA ILE A 150 -10.68 -12.50 5.82
C ILE A 150 -11.86 -13.47 6.02
N GLN A 151 -11.61 -14.76 6.03
CA GLN A 151 -12.64 -15.79 6.09
C GLN A 151 -13.13 -16.09 7.52
N ASN A 152 -12.27 -16.01 8.51
CA ASN A 152 -12.53 -16.55 9.84
C ASN A 152 -12.44 -15.53 10.98
N GLY A 153 -11.91 -14.34 10.73
CA GLY A 153 -11.73 -13.32 11.77
C GLY A 153 -13.01 -12.56 12.11
N SER A 154 -13.13 -12.14 13.37
CA SER A 154 -14.09 -11.11 13.80
C SER A 154 -13.79 -9.79 13.08
N PHE A 155 -14.71 -8.83 13.12
CA PHE A 155 -14.48 -7.52 12.51
C PHE A 155 -13.22 -6.83 13.06
N ALA A 156 -13.01 -6.89 14.39
CA ALA A 156 -11.83 -6.33 15.05
C ALA A 156 -10.52 -7.02 14.60
N GLU A 157 -10.50 -8.35 14.54
CA GLU A 157 -9.35 -9.13 14.06
C GLU A 157 -9.04 -8.81 12.60
N ARG A 158 -10.07 -8.69 11.76
CA ARG A 158 -9.89 -8.35 10.33
C ARG A 158 -9.32 -6.94 10.13
N LEU A 159 -9.71 -5.94 10.95
CA LEU A 159 -9.11 -4.60 10.90
C LEU A 159 -7.62 -4.63 11.27
N VAL A 160 -7.25 -5.37 12.32
CA VAL A 160 -5.83 -5.52 12.72
C VAL A 160 -5.04 -6.27 11.65
N ALA A 161 -5.59 -7.37 11.13
CA ALA A 161 -4.96 -8.15 10.08
C ALA A 161 -4.81 -7.34 8.78
N PHE A 162 -5.80 -6.52 8.44
CA PHE A 162 -5.73 -5.62 7.29
C PHE A 162 -4.61 -4.59 7.44
N ALA A 163 -4.50 -3.94 8.60
CA ALA A 163 -3.39 -3.05 8.91
C ALA A 163 -2.02 -3.77 8.86
N ALA A 164 -1.97 -5.06 9.23
CA ALA A 164 -0.75 -5.85 9.10
C ALA A 164 -0.40 -6.17 7.63
N VAL A 165 -1.39 -6.46 6.78
CA VAL A 165 -1.16 -6.70 5.35
C VAL A 165 -0.59 -5.45 4.69
N GLU A 166 -1.28 -4.33 4.76
CA GLU A 166 -0.86 -3.10 4.09
C GLU A 166 0.33 -2.40 4.78
N GLY A 167 0.38 -2.44 6.10
CA GLY A 167 1.43 -1.77 6.88
C GLY A 167 2.68 -2.58 7.10
N ILE A 168 2.61 -3.92 7.17
CA ILE A 168 3.76 -4.78 7.49
C ILE A 168 4.21 -5.59 6.27
N PHE A 169 3.30 -6.33 5.61
CA PHE A 169 3.67 -7.18 4.47
C PHE A 169 4.22 -6.42 3.27
N PHE A 170 3.90 -5.14 3.15
CA PHE A 170 4.43 -4.27 2.09
C PHE A 170 5.70 -3.52 2.50
N SER A 171 5.98 -3.43 3.80
CA SER A 171 7.01 -2.55 4.35
C SER A 171 8.42 -2.85 3.83
N GLY A 172 8.84 -4.11 3.83
CA GLY A 172 10.15 -4.52 3.33
C GLY A 172 10.29 -4.30 1.83
N SER A 173 9.24 -4.59 1.07
CA SER A 173 9.18 -4.38 -0.38
C SER A 173 9.26 -2.90 -0.74
N PHE A 174 8.48 -2.03 -0.10
CA PHE A 174 8.56 -0.58 -0.30
C PHE A 174 9.95 -0.03 0.06
N CYS A 175 10.48 -0.42 1.21
CA CYS A 175 11.82 -0.02 1.64
C CYS A 175 12.90 -0.43 0.62
N SER A 176 12.78 -1.61 0.04
CA SER A 176 13.70 -2.11 -0.99
C SER A 176 13.65 -1.28 -2.28
N ILE A 177 12.47 -0.84 -2.71
CA ILE A 177 12.33 0.03 -3.88
C ILE A 177 12.84 1.44 -3.56
N PHE A 178 12.62 1.97 -2.35
CA PHE A 178 13.23 3.22 -1.92
C PHE A 178 14.76 3.17 -1.86
N TRP A 179 15.33 1.99 -1.59
CA TRP A 179 16.78 1.78 -1.74
C TRP A 179 17.24 1.94 -3.19
N MET A 180 16.46 1.46 -4.17
CA MET A 180 16.76 1.71 -5.59
C MET A 180 16.72 3.21 -5.90
N LYS A 181 15.79 3.97 -5.32
CA LYS A 181 15.73 5.43 -5.42
C LYS A 181 17.00 6.09 -4.85
N LYS A 182 17.45 5.66 -3.68
CA LYS A 182 18.70 6.16 -3.07
C LYS A 182 19.92 5.93 -3.99
N ARG A 183 19.90 4.85 -4.78
CA ARG A 183 20.93 4.54 -5.78
C ARG A 183 20.76 5.31 -7.10
N GLY A 184 19.69 6.08 -7.27
CA GLY A 184 19.42 6.84 -8.50
C GLY A 184 18.98 5.97 -9.67
N LEU A 185 18.34 4.84 -9.43
CA LEU A 185 17.91 3.85 -10.41
C LEU A 185 16.40 3.75 -10.50
N MET A 186 15.88 3.39 -11.69
CA MET A 186 14.49 3.04 -11.92
C MET A 186 13.52 4.17 -11.52
N PRO A 187 13.60 5.36 -12.14
CA PRO A 187 12.83 6.55 -11.71
C PRO A 187 11.31 6.33 -11.76
N GLY A 188 10.77 5.65 -12.75
CA GLY A 188 9.33 5.35 -12.85
C GLY A 188 8.87 4.39 -11.76
N LEU A 189 9.60 3.29 -11.53
CA LEU A 189 9.35 2.35 -10.45
C LEU A 189 9.38 3.04 -9.09
N THR A 190 10.38 3.87 -8.83
CA THR A 190 10.54 4.51 -7.53
C THR A 190 9.52 5.62 -7.32
N PHE A 191 9.09 6.31 -8.36
CA PHE A 191 8.01 7.29 -8.29
C PHE A 191 6.66 6.62 -8.01
N SER A 192 6.33 5.52 -8.71
CA SER A 192 5.12 4.75 -8.39
C SER A 192 5.12 4.26 -6.95
N ASN A 193 6.26 3.81 -6.45
CA ASN A 193 6.42 3.37 -5.07
C ASN A 193 6.13 4.49 -4.05
N GLU A 194 6.47 5.75 -4.36
CA GLU A 194 6.14 6.90 -3.51
C GLU A 194 4.63 7.13 -3.44
N LEU A 195 3.94 7.07 -4.58
CA LEU A 195 2.50 7.28 -4.65
C LEU A 195 1.75 6.16 -3.93
N ILE A 196 2.09 4.92 -4.24
CA ILE A 196 1.43 3.75 -3.68
C ILE A 196 1.70 3.63 -2.17
N SER A 197 2.96 3.73 -1.72
CA SER A 197 3.27 3.61 -0.29
C SER A 197 2.64 4.73 0.56
N ARG A 198 2.40 5.91 -0.02
CA ARG A 198 1.65 6.99 0.61
C ARG A 198 0.18 6.60 0.79
N ASP A 199 -0.43 6.03 -0.24
CA ASP A 199 -1.82 5.59 -0.22
C ASP A 199 -2.00 4.45 0.79
N GLU A 200 -1.11 3.45 0.81
CA GLU A 200 -1.12 2.36 1.80
C GLU A 200 -0.96 2.88 3.24
N GLY A 201 -0.15 3.91 3.44
CA GLY A 201 -0.07 4.60 4.72
C GLY A 201 -1.40 5.19 5.17
N LEU A 202 -2.17 5.78 4.26
CA LEU A 202 -3.52 6.29 4.53
C LEU A 202 -4.52 5.17 4.83
N HIS A 203 -4.44 4.05 4.10
CA HIS A 203 -5.28 2.88 4.32
C HIS A 203 -5.05 2.30 5.72
N CYS A 204 -3.80 2.15 6.14
CA CYS A 204 -3.45 1.70 7.49
C CYS A 204 -3.93 2.68 8.57
N GLU A 205 -3.70 3.99 8.37
CA GLU A 205 -4.18 5.03 9.30
C GLU A 205 -5.70 4.99 9.44
N PHE A 206 -6.42 4.74 8.35
CA PHE A 206 -7.87 4.61 8.36
C PHE A 206 -8.33 3.36 9.12
N ALA A 207 -7.69 2.21 8.89
CA ALA A 207 -7.97 0.99 9.65
C ALA A 207 -7.75 1.21 11.16
N CYS A 208 -6.67 1.89 11.56
CA CYS A 208 -6.41 2.25 12.95
C CYS A 208 -7.46 3.22 13.51
N LEU A 209 -7.92 4.19 12.72
CA LEU A 209 -8.99 5.10 13.11
C LEU A 209 -10.28 4.34 13.39
N LEU A 210 -10.72 3.47 12.47
CA LEU A 210 -11.92 2.67 12.66
C LEU A 210 -11.77 1.72 13.85
N TYR A 211 -10.60 1.09 14.02
CA TYR A 211 -10.31 0.26 15.18
C TYR A 211 -10.44 1.04 16.50
N SER A 212 -10.00 2.29 16.52
CA SER A 212 -10.11 3.16 17.69
C SER A 212 -11.55 3.44 18.11
N MET A 213 -12.50 3.35 17.16
CA MET A 213 -13.93 3.60 17.36
C MET A 213 -14.68 2.36 17.86
N LEU A 214 -14.07 1.18 17.87
CA LEU A 214 -14.67 -0.03 18.39
C LEU A 214 -14.82 0.03 19.91
N GLU A 215 -15.98 -0.43 20.42
CA GLU A 215 -16.22 -0.61 21.85
C GLU A 215 -15.56 -1.91 22.35
N ASN A 216 -15.64 -2.97 21.55
CA ASN A 216 -15.06 -4.28 21.87
C ASN A 216 -13.75 -4.48 21.13
N LYS A 217 -12.65 -4.10 21.78
CA LYS A 217 -11.30 -4.27 21.25
C LYS A 217 -10.70 -5.61 21.65
N LEU A 218 -9.77 -6.08 20.86
CA LEU A 218 -8.98 -7.26 21.18
C LEU A 218 -8.09 -7.02 22.40
N SER A 219 -7.71 -8.07 23.09
CA SER A 219 -6.68 -8.01 24.12
C SER A 219 -5.31 -7.70 23.50
N GLN A 220 -4.39 -7.21 24.33
CA GLN A 220 -3.01 -6.94 23.86
C GLN A 220 -2.33 -8.22 23.36
N GLU A 221 -2.57 -9.34 24.01
CA GLU A 221 -2.03 -10.65 23.66
C GLU A 221 -2.50 -11.08 22.26
N GLU A 222 -3.78 -10.89 21.94
CA GLU A 222 -4.34 -11.21 20.62
C GLU A 222 -3.72 -10.33 19.52
N VAL A 223 -3.64 -9.02 19.74
CA VAL A 223 -3.04 -8.10 18.76
C VAL A 223 -1.55 -8.37 18.58
N HIS A 224 -0.82 -8.61 19.67
CA HIS A 224 0.61 -8.96 19.60
C HIS A 224 0.82 -10.29 18.87
N ALA A 225 -0.08 -11.26 19.00
CA ALA A 225 0.01 -12.52 18.27
C ALA A 225 -0.19 -12.31 16.75
N ILE A 226 -1.20 -11.51 16.35
CA ILE A 226 -1.46 -11.21 14.92
C ILE A 226 -0.26 -10.47 14.31
N ILE A 227 0.20 -9.41 14.96
CA ILE A 227 1.29 -8.58 14.46
C ILE A 227 2.63 -9.33 14.46
N GLY A 228 2.92 -10.08 15.52
CA GLY A 228 4.15 -10.89 15.63
C GLY A 228 4.24 -11.99 14.56
N ASP A 229 3.11 -12.64 14.25
CA ASP A 229 3.03 -13.63 13.17
C ASP A 229 3.27 -12.98 11.80
N ALA A 230 2.66 -11.83 11.53
CA ALA A 230 2.89 -11.06 10.30
C ALA A 230 4.36 -10.63 10.16
N VAL A 231 4.98 -10.14 11.22
CA VAL A 231 6.41 -9.76 11.23
C VAL A 231 7.30 -10.94 10.92
N THR A 232 6.99 -12.11 11.46
CA THR A 232 7.76 -13.34 11.21
C THR A 232 7.71 -13.73 9.74
N ILE A 233 6.51 -13.67 9.13
CA ILE A 233 6.31 -14.01 7.71
C ILE A 233 7.00 -12.96 6.81
N GLU A 234 6.90 -11.68 7.15
CA GLU A 234 7.56 -10.62 6.37
C GLU A 234 9.09 -10.74 6.41
N LYS A 235 9.66 -11.01 7.58
CA LYS A 235 11.10 -11.24 7.70
C LYS A 235 11.56 -12.41 6.84
N GLU A 236 10.87 -13.55 6.92
CA GLU A 236 11.16 -14.71 6.09
C GLU A 236 11.08 -14.38 4.59
N PHE A 237 10.03 -13.64 4.19
CA PHE A 237 9.85 -13.25 2.79
C PHE A 237 11.02 -12.43 2.28
N ILE A 238 11.39 -11.36 2.97
CA ILE A 238 12.33 -10.36 2.44
C ILE A 238 13.81 -10.68 2.74
N THR A 239 14.10 -11.68 3.56
CA THR A 239 15.48 -12.04 3.91
C THR A 239 15.88 -13.45 3.50
N GLU A 240 14.93 -14.39 3.37
CA GLU A 240 15.18 -15.79 3.04
C GLU A 240 14.62 -16.16 1.66
N ALA A 241 13.33 -15.91 1.43
CA ALA A 241 12.67 -16.27 0.18
C ALA A 241 13.04 -15.32 -0.97
N LEU A 242 13.14 -14.02 -0.68
CA LEU A 242 13.56 -12.98 -1.61
C LEU A 242 14.63 -12.09 -0.95
N PRO A 243 15.90 -12.54 -0.87
CA PRO A 243 16.91 -11.90 -0.06
C PRO A 243 17.25 -10.48 -0.55
N VAL A 244 17.11 -9.47 0.32
CA VAL A 244 17.50 -8.07 0.03
C VAL A 244 19.01 -7.91 -0.25
N ASP A 245 19.85 -8.89 0.09
CA ASP A 245 21.26 -8.94 -0.30
C ASP A 245 21.45 -8.93 -1.83
N LEU A 246 20.46 -9.43 -2.60
CA LEU A 246 20.47 -9.38 -4.07
C LEU A 246 20.51 -7.96 -4.63
N ILE A 247 20.01 -6.99 -3.89
CA ILE A 247 20.04 -5.55 -4.25
C ILE A 247 21.05 -4.76 -3.40
N GLY A 248 21.89 -5.43 -2.63
CA GLY A 248 22.93 -4.82 -1.81
C GLY A 248 22.44 -4.19 -0.51
N MET A 249 21.27 -4.59 0.00
CA MET A 249 20.78 -4.20 1.33
C MET A 249 21.20 -5.22 2.39
N ASN A 250 21.30 -4.74 3.63
CA ASN A 250 21.63 -5.59 4.77
C ASN A 250 20.37 -6.25 5.35
N ALA A 251 20.30 -7.58 5.29
CA ALA A 251 19.14 -8.36 5.76
C ALA A 251 18.84 -8.13 7.25
N ARG A 252 19.84 -7.99 8.11
CA ARG A 252 19.64 -7.73 9.55
C ARG A 252 18.99 -6.35 9.79
N LEU A 253 19.45 -5.33 9.07
CA LEU A 253 18.85 -4.00 9.17
C LEU A 253 17.42 -4.00 8.62
N MET A 254 17.14 -4.77 7.56
CA MET A 254 15.78 -4.93 7.07
C MET A 254 14.87 -5.59 8.10
N GLN A 255 15.31 -6.63 8.80
CA GLN A 255 14.54 -7.24 9.88
C GLN A 255 14.22 -6.23 10.99
N GLN A 256 15.20 -5.41 11.40
CA GLN A 256 14.99 -4.34 12.37
C GLN A 256 14.01 -3.27 11.85
N TYR A 257 14.05 -2.94 10.56
CA TYR A 257 13.12 -2.00 9.96
C TYR A 257 11.67 -2.53 10.00
N ILE A 258 11.45 -3.79 9.70
CA ILE A 258 10.13 -4.44 9.78
C ILE A 258 9.59 -4.39 11.21
N GLU A 259 10.43 -4.69 12.21
CA GLU A 259 10.08 -4.57 13.63
C GLU A 259 9.70 -3.13 14.02
N PHE A 260 10.46 -2.16 13.54
CA PHE A 260 10.18 -0.74 13.77
C PHE A 260 8.82 -0.33 13.16
N VAL A 261 8.52 -0.78 11.96
CA VAL A 261 7.22 -0.51 11.31
C VAL A 261 6.07 -1.15 12.09
N ALA A 262 6.24 -2.40 12.54
CA ALA A 262 5.24 -3.09 13.35
C ALA A 262 4.97 -2.38 14.68
N ASP A 263 6.01 -1.92 15.38
CA ASP A 263 5.89 -1.13 16.61
C ASP A 263 5.12 0.19 16.39
N ARG A 264 5.31 0.83 15.23
CA ARG A 264 4.57 2.04 14.86
C ARG A 264 3.07 1.76 14.72
N TRP A 265 2.70 0.64 14.09
CA TRP A 265 1.30 0.28 13.92
C TRP A 265 0.66 -0.18 15.23
N LEU A 266 1.39 -0.89 16.09
CA LEU A 266 0.94 -1.22 17.45
C LEU A 266 0.61 0.05 18.25
N ASP A 267 1.47 1.06 18.21
CA ASP A 267 1.24 2.35 18.87
C ASP A 267 -0.01 3.05 18.33
N GLN A 268 -0.23 3.05 17.02
CA GLN A 268 -1.42 3.63 16.39
C GLN A 268 -2.71 2.86 16.70
N LEU A 269 -2.64 1.55 16.86
CA LEU A 269 -3.76 0.71 17.31
C LEU A 269 -4.06 0.88 18.80
N GLY A 270 -3.16 1.56 19.56
CA GLY A 270 -3.31 1.82 20.98
C GLY A 270 -2.74 0.74 21.90
N TYR A 271 -1.79 -0.05 21.40
CA TYR A 271 -1.10 -1.12 22.14
C TYR A 271 0.37 -0.79 22.41
N THR A 272 0.96 -1.51 23.37
CA THR A 272 2.39 -1.38 23.65
C THR A 272 3.22 -1.97 22.51
N LYS A 273 4.40 -1.39 22.30
CA LYS A 273 5.38 -1.91 21.33
C LYS A 273 5.83 -3.32 21.73
N LEU A 274 6.02 -4.17 20.73
CA LEU A 274 6.43 -5.56 20.90
C LEU A 274 7.95 -5.71 20.80
N PHE A 275 8.60 -4.96 19.90
CA PHE A 275 10.01 -5.11 19.56
C PHE A 275 10.88 -4.00 20.12
N ASN A 276 10.34 -2.82 20.35
CA ASN A 276 11.07 -1.60 20.76
C ASN A 276 12.22 -1.24 19.80
N ALA A 277 12.01 -1.48 18.51
CA ALA A 277 12.99 -1.27 17.47
C ALA A 277 13.06 0.20 17.05
N THR A 278 14.24 0.62 16.58
CA THR A 278 14.48 1.93 15.98
C THR A 278 14.68 1.81 14.48
N ASN A 279 14.33 2.86 13.72
CA ASN A 279 14.55 2.87 12.28
C ASN A 279 16.03 2.82 11.94
N PRO A 280 16.52 1.76 11.25
CA PRO A 280 17.93 1.65 10.91
C PRO A 280 18.30 2.35 9.60
N PHE A 281 17.33 2.86 8.83
CA PHE A 281 17.52 3.43 7.51
C PHE A 281 17.22 4.93 7.49
N ASP A 282 18.27 5.75 7.40
CA ASP A 282 18.19 7.20 7.31
C ASP A 282 17.32 7.71 6.13
N PHE A 283 17.41 7.04 4.99
CA PHE A 283 16.61 7.41 3.80
C PHE A 283 15.12 7.20 4.01
N MET A 284 14.70 6.26 4.86
CA MET A 284 13.30 6.04 5.20
C MET A 284 12.76 7.11 6.17
N GLU A 285 13.61 7.73 6.98
CA GLU A 285 13.22 8.89 7.80
C GLU A 285 12.93 10.11 6.93
N MET A 286 13.76 10.38 5.93
CA MET A 286 13.55 11.49 5.00
C MET A 286 12.23 11.35 4.22
N ILE A 287 11.86 10.15 3.81
CA ILE A 287 10.58 9.86 3.14
C ILE A 287 9.40 10.14 4.08
N SER A 288 9.49 9.73 5.34
CA SER A 288 8.47 10.00 6.37
C SER A 288 8.31 11.50 6.65
N LEU A 289 9.39 12.26 6.65
CA LEU A 289 9.37 13.73 6.81
C LEU A 289 8.76 14.42 5.58
N GLN A 290 9.05 13.95 4.38
CA GLN A 290 8.48 14.46 3.14
C GLN A 290 6.97 14.19 3.05
N GLY A 291 6.48 13.08 3.59
CA GLY A 291 5.04 12.82 3.73
C GLY A 291 4.32 13.75 4.70
N LYS A 292 5.06 14.39 5.64
CA LYS A 292 4.53 15.38 6.58
C LYS A 292 4.62 16.82 6.08
N THR A 293 5.52 17.12 5.12
CA THR A 293 5.59 18.42 4.46
C THR A 293 4.53 18.52 3.40
N ASN A 294 3.77 19.57 3.48
CA ASN A 294 2.60 19.98 2.72
C ASN A 294 2.40 19.24 1.38
N PHE A 295 1.46 18.31 1.37
CA PHE A 295 1.01 17.57 0.18
C PHE A 295 0.74 18.48 -1.03
N PHE A 296 0.21 19.70 -0.80
CA PHE A 296 -0.08 20.67 -1.86
C PHE A 296 1.16 21.35 -2.45
N GLU A 297 2.21 21.56 -1.67
CA GLU A 297 3.45 22.19 -2.15
C GLU A 297 4.28 21.22 -3.01
N LYS A 298 4.28 19.95 -2.69
CA LYS A 298 5.05 18.92 -3.43
C LYS A 298 4.42 18.58 -4.78
N ARG A 299 3.08 18.65 -4.90
CA ARG A 299 2.37 18.36 -6.15
C ARG A 299 2.70 19.34 -7.27
N VAL A 300 3.10 20.56 -6.93
CA VAL A 300 3.45 21.62 -7.90
C VAL A 300 4.94 21.54 -8.33
N GLY A 301 5.82 21.01 -7.49
CA GLY A 301 7.27 20.98 -7.73
C GLY A 301 7.78 19.73 -8.47
N ASP A 302 7.18 18.55 -8.20
CA ASP A 302 7.67 17.28 -8.72
C ASP A 302 6.84 16.75 -9.92
N TYR A 303 5.77 17.45 -10.29
CA TYR A 303 4.85 17.03 -11.32
C TYR A 303 5.19 17.65 -12.67
N GLN A 304 6.06 17.02 -13.43
CA GLN A 304 6.09 17.23 -14.89
C GLN A 304 5.15 16.22 -15.53
N LYS A 305 3.97 16.70 -15.96
CA LYS A 305 3.10 15.88 -16.81
C LYS A 305 3.89 15.42 -18.01
N SER A 306 3.81 14.13 -18.32
CA SER A 306 4.26 13.59 -19.60
C SER A 306 3.72 14.48 -20.73
N GLY A 307 4.59 15.01 -21.56
CA GLY A 307 4.23 15.90 -22.67
C GLY A 307 4.43 17.42 -22.46
N VAL A 308 4.70 17.92 -21.25
CA VAL A 308 4.92 19.36 -21.02
C VAL A 308 6.23 19.88 -21.61
N MET A 309 7.23 19.00 -21.81
CA MET A 309 8.52 19.33 -22.41
C MET A 309 8.61 19.02 -23.93
N SER A 310 7.58 18.41 -24.51
CA SER A 310 7.49 18.24 -25.97
C SER A 310 6.89 19.48 -26.62
N GLY A 311 7.77 20.41 -27.03
CA GLY A 311 7.52 21.44 -28.01
C GLY A 311 6.50 22.54 -27.68
N LYS A 312 7.01 23.74 -27.53
CA LYS A 312 6.23 25.00 -27.42
C LYS A 312 5.37 25.34 -28.65
N GLU A 313 5.11 24.44 -29.57
CA GLU A 313 4.42 24.75 -30.85
C GLU A 313 2.99 24.20 -30.97
N ALA A 314 2.44 23.53 -29.95
CA ALA A 314 1.13 22.87 -30.08
C ALA A 314 0.03 23.33 -29.11
N GLN A 315 0.14 24.51 -28.51
CA GLN A 315 -0.93 25.05 -27.65
C GLN A 315 -1.15 26.53 -27.88
N THR A 316 -1.55 26.90 -29.08
CA THR A 316 -2.34 28.11 -29.29
C THR A 316 -3.81 27.72 -29.32
N PHE A 317 -4.51 28.03 -28.24
CA PHE A 317 -5.97 27.99 -28.21
C PHE A 317 -6.47 29.12 -29.11
N SER A 318 -7.01 28.81 -30.28
CA SER A 318 -7.67 29.76 -31.16
C SER A 318 -9.16 29.83 -30.78
N LEU A 319 -9.66 31.01 -30.49
CA LEU A 319 -11.08 31.26 -30.29
C LEU A 319 -11.85 31.51 -31.59
N GLU A 320 -11.22 31.26 -32.74
CA GLU A 320 -11.77 31.55 -34.06
C GLU A 320 -11.97 30.24 -34.90
N GLU A 321 -12.55 29.21 -34.33
CA GLU A 321 -13.11 28.13 -35.16
C GLU A 321 -14.65 28.25 -35.12
N ASP A 322 -15.19 28.71 -36.25
CA ASP A 322 -16.63 28.71 -36.54
C ASP A 322 -17.19 27.29 -36.59
N PHE A 323 -18.32 27.10 -35.96
CA PHE A 323 -19.12 25.89 -35.98
C PHE A 323 -19.78 25.64 -37.34
#